data_ced3060f631714aa7c6b908afc990e1a
#
_entry.id   ced3060f631714aa7c6b908afc990e1a
#
_cell.length_a   1.000
_cell.length_b   1.000
_cell.length_c   1.000
_cell.angle_alpha   90.00
_cell.angle_beta   90.00
_cell.angle_gamma   90.00
#
_symmetry.space_group_name_H-M   'P 1'
#
loop_
_entity.id
_entity.type
_entity.pdbx_description
1 polymer ?
#
loop_
_entity_poly.entity_id
_entity_poly.type
_entity_poly.pdbx_seq_one_letter_code
_entity_poly.pdbx_strand_id
1 'polypeptide(L)'
;MAYRVNDIPEPKKKRQYNYSTATKVKNAAQKRLREAKKTADNKKRQLKNQKDKVRYLETSLKKIEGTLNGKKPSVITDDELKVAPKAVREHVTDDSNVIFRPNTGPQTDFLAAPERDVLYGGAAGGGKSYALLVDLLRYADMPEHRALLLRRTLNELTELVDKSKQIYPKAFPGAVFKEAKSMWVFPSGATAWFSYLDKDTDVTRYQGQSFTWIGVDEITHYPTPYVWEYLRSRRYDGTPLGIPH
;
A
#
# COMPACT_ATOMS: atom_id res chain seq x y z
N MET A 1 -10.31 78.42 -50.57
CA MET A 1 -9.70 77.55 -49.60
C MET A 1 -9.55 76.16 -50.24
N ALA A 2 -8.31 75.76 -50.54
CA ALA A 2 -8.04 74.51 -51.20
C ALA A 2 -7.73 73.44 -50.12
N TYR A 3 -8.55 72.39 -50.02
CA TYR A 3 -8.28 71.27 -49.16
C TYR A 3 -7.15 70.45 -49.80
N ARG A 4 -6.09 70.20 -49.02
CA ARG A 4 -4.99 69.26 -49.39
C ARG A 4 -5.43 67.83 -49.29
N VAL A 5 -5.17 67.06 -50.30
CA VAL A 5 -5.55 65.64 -50.49
C VAL A 5 -4.77 64.69 -49.55
N ASN A 6 -3.94 65.19 -48.60
CA ASN A 6 -3.02 64.41 -47.80
C ASN A 6 -3.52 63.98 -46.40
N ASP A 7 -4.77 64.26 -46.05
CA ASP A 7 -5.29 63.94 -44.70
C ASP A 7 -6.23 62.73 -44.66
N ILE A 8 -6.09 61.77 -45.60
CA ILE A 8 -6.81 60.53 -45.53
C ILE A 8 -5.95 59.57 -44.68
N PRO A 9 -6.38 59.22 -43.46
CA PRO A 9 -5.64 58.25 -42.65
C PRO A 9 -5.58 56.90 -43.36
N GLU A 10 -4.37 56.35 -43.48
CA GLU A 10 -4.18 55.04 -44.06
C GLU A 10 -5.10 54.00 -43.41
N PRO A 11 -5.76 53.06 -44.13
CA PRO A 11 -6.62 52.07 -43.55
C PRO A 11 -5.79 51.17 -42.66
N LYS A 12 -6.15 51.12 -41.35
CA LYS A 12 -5.52 50.24 -40.36
C LYS A 12 -5.39 48.83 -40.94
N LYS A 13 -4.17 48.35 -41.08
CA LYS A 13 -3.87 47.01 -41.58
C LYS A 13 -4.77 45.98 -40.85
N LYS A 14 -5.68 45.36 -41.56
CA LYS A 14 -6.52 44.28 -41.05
C LYS A 14 -5.58 43.23 -40.44
N ARG A 15 -5.72 42.96 -39.11
CA ARG A 15 -4.98 41.88 -38.45
C ARG A 15 -5.18 40.61 -39.28
N GLN A 16 -4.10 40.15 -39.90
CA GLN A 16 -4.09 38.84 -40.59
C GLN A 16 -4.36 37.78 -39.53
N TYR A 17 -5.59 37.27 -39.47
CA TYR A 17 -5.96 36.19 -38.56
C TYR A 17 -5.19 34.96 -39.00
N ASN A 18 -4.25 34.52 -38.15
CA ASN A 18 -3.37 33.40 -38.44
C ASN A 18 -4.16 32.10 -38.28
N TYR A 19 -4.84 31.68 -39.35
CA TYR A 19 -5.65 30.43 -39.39
C TYR A 19 -4.89 29.21 -38.90
N SER A 20 -3.56 29.19 -39.00
CA SER A 20 -2.71 28.11 -38.49
C SER A 20 -2.77 27.99 -36.95
N THR A 21 -2.89 29.14 -36.27
CA THR A 21 -2.99 29.17 -34.79
C THR A 21 -4.35 28.66 -34.32
N ALA A 22 -5.44 29.08 -34.99
CA ALA A 22 -6.78 28.57 -34.66
C ALA A 22 -6.92 27.08 -34.89
N THR A 23 -6.33 26.54 -35.95
CA THR A 23 -6.30 25.08 -36.22
C THR A 23 -5.49 24.33 -35.18
N LYS A 24 -4.33 24.84 -34.73
CA LYS A 24 -3.54 24.26 -33.66
C LYS A 24 -4.30 24.20 -32.34
N VAL A 25 -4.99 25.27 -31.96
CA VAL A 25 -5.82 25.34 -30.76
C VAL A 25 -6.97 24.33 -30.82
N LYS A 26 -7.66 24.25 -31.97
CA LYS A 26 -8.75 23.25 -32.21
C LYS A 26 -8.23 21.83 -32.06
N ASN A 27 -7.09 21.51 -32.67
CA ASN A 27 -6.51 20.16 -32.59
C ASN A 27 -6.05 19.83 -31.17
N ALA A 28 -5.47 20.78 -30.44
CA ALA A 28 -5.10 20.59 -29.03
C ALA A 28 -6.32 20.36 -28.14
N ALA A 29 -7.41 21.10 -28.35
CA ALA A 29 -8.66 20.91 -27.63
C ALA A 29 -9.29 19.54 -27.92
N GLN A 30 -9.29 19.11 -29.18
CA GLN A 30 -9.77 17.78 -29.57
C GLN A 30 -8.93 16.66 -28.93
N LYS A 31 -7.61 16.81 -28.89
CA LYS A 31 -6.72 15.83 -28.22
C LYS A 31 -7.04 15.74 -26.72
N ARG A 32 -7.15 16.88 -26.01
CA ARG A 32 -7.53 16.91 -24.58
C ARG A 32 -8.89 16.25 -24.34
N LEU A 33 -9.87 16.50 -25.23
CA LEU A 33 -11.20 15.87 -25.12
C LEU A 33 -11.13 14.34 -25.29
N ARG A 34 -10.33 13.83 -26.22
CA ARG A 34 -10.10 12.39 -26.40
C ARG A 34 -9.44 11.76 -25.18
N GLU A 35 -8.41 12.40 -24.62
CA GLU A 35 -7.73 11.95 -23.41
C GLU A 35 -8.67 11.94 -22.19
N ALA A 36 -9.47 12.99 -22.02
CA ALA A 36 -10.47 13.05 -20.95
C ALA A 36 -11.53 11.97 -21.07
N LYS A 37 -12.05 11.68 -22.29
CA LYS A 37 -12.98 10.56 -22.53
C LYS A 37 -12.35 9.22 -22.18
N LYS A 38 -11.12 8.96 -22.61
CA LYS A 38 -10.39 7.71 -22.29
C LYS A 38 -10.20 7.55 -20.77
N THR A 39 -9.88 8.63 -20.05
CA THR A 39 -9.75 8.61 -18.59
C THR A 39 -11.09 8.35 -17.90
N ALA A 40 -12.18 8.95 -18.39
CA ALA A 40 -13.53 8.72 -17.87
C ALA A 40 -13.98 7.27 -18.07
N ASP A 41 -13.72 6.70 -19.24
CA ASP A 41 -14.04 5.30 -19.54
C ASP A 41 -13.25 4.33 -18.64
N ASN A 42 -11.97 4.60 -18.41
CA ASN A 42 -11.15 3.82 -17.49
C ASN A 42 -11.69 3.89 -16.05
N LYS A 43 -12.03 5.09 -15.55
CA LYS A 43 -12.65 5.25 -14.23
C LYS A 43 -13.98 4.52 -14.11
N LYS A 44 -14.81 4.56 -15.16
CA LYS A 44 -16.10 3.83 -15.22
C LYS A 44 -15.88 2.32 -15.12
N ARG A 45 -14.86 1.80 -15.83
CA ARG A 45 -14.48 0.38 -15.77
C ARG A 45 -13.98 -0.01 -14.38
N GLN A 46 -13.13 0.80 -13.76
CA GLN A 46 -12.64 0.57 -12.39
C GLN A 46 -13.80 0.56 -11.38
N LEU A 47 -14.73 1.52 -11.48
CA LEU A 47 -15.90 1.57 -10.60
C LEU A 47 -16.80 0.34 -10.75
N LYS A 48 -16.98 -0.17 -11.97
CA LYS A 48 -17.72 -1.41 -12.20
C LYS A 48 -17.05 -2.59 -11.51
N ASN A 49 -15.73 -2.73 -11.68
CA ASN A 49 -14.96 -3.80 -11.05
C ASN A 49 -15.04 -3.74 -9.51
N GLN A 50 -15.00 -2.52 -8.91
CA GLN A 50 -15.16 -2.35 -7.47
C GLN A 50 -16.56 -2.77 -7.00
N LYS A 51 -17.62 -2.41 -7.72
CA LYS A 51 -18.99 -2.83 -7.39
C LYS A 51 -19.15 -4.34 -7.44
N ASP A 52 -18.57 -4.98 -8.46
CA ASP A 52 -18.61 -6.44 -8.59
C ASP A 52 -17.86 -7.13 -7.44
N LYS A 53 -16.72 -6.55 -7.01
CA LYS A 53 -15.95 -7.02 -5.85
C LYS A 53 -16.76 -6.89 -4.55
N VAL A 54 -17.41 -5.75 -4.31
CA VAL A 54 -18.28 -5.55 -3.14
C VAL A 54 -19.40 -6.58 -3.10
N ARG A 55 -20.10 -6.80 -4.20
CA ARG A 55 -21.19 -7.78 -4.30
C ARG A 55 -20.70 -9.22 -3.99
N TYR A 56 -19.51 -9.57 -4.45
CA TYR A 56 -18.90 -10.87 -4.12
C TYR A 56 -18.60 -10.99 -2.62
N LEU A 57 -17.99 -9.95 -2.02
CA LEU A 57 -17.69 -9.92 -0.59
C LEU A 57 -18.95 -10.00 0.27
N GLU A 58 -20.02 -9.32 -0.11
CA GLU A 58 -21.33 -9.42 0.57
C GLU A 58 -21.89 -10.84 0.52
N THR A 59 -21.74 -11.51 -0.63
CA THR A 59 -22.17 -12.91 -0.78
C THR A 59 -21.32 -13.85 0.08
N SER A 60 -20.02 -13.61 0.14
CA SER A 60 -19.08 -14.37 0.98
C SER A 60 -19.36 -14.15 2.48
N LEU A 61 -19.63 -12.92 2.89
CA LEU A 61 -20.04 -12.59 4.26
C LEU A 61 -21.32 -13.33 4.67
N LYS A 62 -22.36 -13.33 3.83
CA LYS A 62 -23.59 -14.11 4.09
C LYS A 62 -23.34 -15.60 4.25
N LYS A 63 -22.37 -16.16 3.49
CA LYS A 63 -21.97 -17.57 3.66
C LYS A 63 -21.28 -17.81 5.00
N ILE A 64 -20.38 -16.91 5.42
CA ILE A 64 -19.69 -16.97 6.72
C ILE A 64 -20.68 -16.83 7.88
N GLU A 65 -21.59 -15.88 7.82
CA GLU A 65 -22.68 -15.70 8.80
C GLU A 65 -23.56 -16.95 8.91
N GLY A 66 -23.87 -17.59 7.77
CA GLY A 66 -24.58 -18.87 7.75
C GLY A 66 -23.81 -20.00 8.43
N THR A 67 -22.46 -19.94 8.41
CA THR A 67 -21.57 -20.92 9.08
C THR A 67 -21.53 -20.69 10.59
N LEU A 68 -21.44 -19.45 11.04
CA LEU A 68 -21.50 -19.10 12.47
C LEU A 68 -22.82 -19.53 13.13
N ASN A 69 -23.89 -19.65 12.34
CA ASN A 69 -25.21 -20.17 12.79
C ASN A 69 -25.33 -21.71 12.69
N GLY A 70 -24.22 -22.45 12.71
CA GLY A 70 -24.20 -23.92 12.84
C GLY A 70 -24.29 -24.71 11.53
N LYS A 71 -24.18 -24.06 10.37
CA LYS A 71 -24.02 -24.73 9.07
C LYS A 71 -22.53 -24.94 8.77
N LYS A 72 -22.18 -26.15 8.26
CA LYS A 72 -20.78 -26.46 7.85
C LYS A 72 -20.29 -25.41 6.85
N PRO A 73 -18.99 -24.98 6.94
CA PRO A 73 -18.42 -24.05 5.98
C PRO A 73 -18.48 -24.66 4.57
N SER A 74 -19.13 -23.99 3.66
CA SER A 74 -19.06 -24.37 2.25
C SER A 74 -17.77 -23.87 1.66
N VAL A 75 -16.88 -24.79 1.30
CA VAL A 75 -15.69 -24.46 0.51
C VAL A 75 -16.18 -23.91 -0.83
N ILE A 76 -15.60 -22.77 -1.28
CA ILE A 76 -15.88 -22.24 -2.61
C ILE A 76 -15.38 -23.28 -3.62
N THR A 77 -16.29 -23.85 -4.40
CA THR A 77 -15.94 -24.84 -5.42
C THR A 77 -15.41 -24.17 -6.68
N ASP A 78 -14.65 -24.92 -7.48
CA ASP A 78 -14.15 -24.42 -8.78
C ASP A 78 -15.29 -23.93 -9.70
N ASP A 79 -16.49 -24.54 -9.58
CA ASP A 79 -17.66 -24.12 -10.37
C ASP A 79 -18.25 -22.81 -9.88
N GLU A 80 -18.24 -22.53 -8.56
CA GLU A 80 -18.63 -21.23 -8.03
C GLU A 80 -17.61 -20.16 -8.40
N LEU A 81 -16.33 -20.50 -8.50
CA LEU A 81 -15.30 -19.59 -8.98
C LEU A 81 -15.48 -19.23 -10.45
N LYS A 82 -15.94 -20.17 -11.30
CA LYS A 82 -16.24 -19.94 -12.72
C LYS A 82 -17.36 -18.94 -12.96
N VAL A 83 -18.34 -18.87 -12.04
CA VAL A 83 -19.46 -17.89 -12.12
C VAL A 83 -19.16 -16.59 -11.36
N ALA A 84 -18.03 -16.50 -10.66
CA ALA A 84 -17.62 -15.27 -9.99
C ALA A 84 -17.40 -14.13 -11.01
N PRO A 85 -17.64 -12.87 -10.63
CA PRO A 85 -17.34 -11.72 -11.47
C PRO A 85 -15.92 -11.76 -12.02
N LYS A 86 -15.74 -11.35 -13.28
CA LYS A 86 -14.43 -11.41 -13.97
C LYS A 86 -13.31 -10.78 -13.15
N ALA A 87 -13.57 -9.61 -12.50
CA ALA A 87 -12.60 -8.94 -11.63
C ALA A 87 -12.14 -9.79 -10.46
N VAL A 88 -13.03 -10.64 -9.90
CA VAL A 88 -12.69 -11.55 -8.79
C VAL A 88 -11.90 -12.74 -9.31
N ARG A 89 -12.29 -13.33 -10.45
CA ARG A 89 -11.55 -14.44 -11.07
C ARG A 89 -10.13 -14.03 -11.46
N GLU A 90 -9.99 -12.88 -12.12
CA GLU A 90 -8.68 -12.33 -12.51
C GLU A 90 -7.81 -12.06 -11.25
N HIS A 91 -8.41 -11.62 -10.14
CA HIS A 91 -7.67 -11.36 -8.92
C HIS A 91 -7.24 -12.64 -8.18
N VAL A 92 -8.03 -13.72 -8.28
CA VAL A 92 -7.74 -15.01 -7.64
C VAL A 92 -6.82 -15.89 -8.49
N THR A 93 -6.91 -15.79 -9.82
CA THR A 93 -6.18 -16.66 -10.77
C THR A 93 -4.98 -15.99 -11.43
N ASP A 94 -4.89 -14.67 -11.45
CA ASP A 94 -3.77 -13.94 -12.03
C ASP A 94 -2.65 -13.77 -11.00
N ASP A 95 -1.67 -14.65 -11.07
CA ASP A 95 -0.45 -14.61 -10.24
C ASP A 95 0.58 -13.57 -10.71
N SER A 96 0.35 -12.88 -11.83
CA SER A 96 1.30 -11.94 -12.41
C SER A 96 1.63 -10.76 -11.49
N ASN A 97 0.69 -10.40 -10.60
CA ASN A 97 0.84 -9.32 -9.63
C ASN A 97 1.04 -9.81 -8.19
N VAL A 98 1.17 -11.12 -7.97
CA VAL A 98 1.40 -11.68 -6.64
C VAL A 98 2.88 -11.57 -6.30
N ILE A 99 3.23 -10.67 -5.38
CA ILE A 99 4.61 -10.46 -4.92
C ILE A 99 4.96 -11.40 -3.78
N PHE A 100 3.96 -11.77 -2.98
CA PHE A 100 4.10 -12.68 -1.86
C PHE A 100 2.86 -13.56 -1.71
N ARG A 101 3.10 -14.85 -1.48
CA ARG A 101 2.07 -15.82 -1.14
C ARG A 101 2.48 -16.51 0.17
N PRO A 102 1.69 -16.41 1.24
CA PRO A 102 2.01 -17.08 2.48
C PRO A 102 1.92 -18.60 2.31
N ASN A 103 2.76 -19.32 3.04
CA ASN A 103 2.60 -20.76 3.20
C ASN A 103 1.33 -21.04 3.99
N THR A 104 0.60 -22.09 3.60
CA THR A 104 -0.59 -22.53 4.32
C THR A 104 -0.28 -22.95 5.76
N GLY A 105 -1.20 -22.66 6.68
CA GLY A 105 -1.04 -22.94 8.11
C GLY A 105 -0.44 -21.74 8.88
N PRO A 106 0.55 -21.93 9.75
CA PRO A 106 0.97 -20.92 10.73
C PRO A 106 1.33 -19.55 10.15
N GLN A 107 1.86 -19.47 8.92
CA GLN A 107 2.18 -18.20 8.29
C GLN A 107 0.93 -17.47 7.83
N THR A 108 -0.03 -18.19 7.28
CA THR A 108 -1.34 -17.64 6.91
C THR A 108 -2.10 -17.19 8.15
N ASP A 109 -2.09 -18.00 9.21
CA ASP A 109 -2.77 -17.70 10.47
C ASP A 109 -2.19 -16.43 11.12
N PHE A 110 -0.86 -16.29 11.14
CA PHE A 110 -0.18 -15.09 11.62
C PHE A 110 -0.61 -13.84 10.84
N LEU A 111 -0.61 -13.90 9.50
CA LEU A 111 -0.95 -12.76 8.66
C LEU A 111 -2.46 -12.41 8.70
N ALA A 112 -3.30 -13.37 9.04
CA ALA A 112 -4.74 -13.19 9.19
C ALA A 112 -5.16 -12.81 10.62
N ALA A 113 -4.23 -12.88 11.59
CA ALA A 113 -4.53 -12.64 13.00
C ALA A 113 -5.10 -11.23 13.22
N PRO A 114 -6.27 -11.10 13.84
CA PRO A 114 -6.87 -9.81 14.19
C PRO A 114 -6.36 -9.27 15.53
N GLU A 115 -5.61 -10.08 16.26
CA GLU A 115 -5.13 -9.76 17.60
C GLU A 115 -4.12 -8.63 17.57
N ARG A 116 -4.18 -7.82 18.59
CA ARG A 116 -3.29 -6.67 18.77
C ARG A 116 -1.84 -7.07 19.02
N ASP A 117 -1.62 -8.17 19.74
CA ASP A 117 -0.31 -8.75 20.07
C ASP A 117 -0.29 -10.20 19.56
N VAL A 118 0.59 -10.48 18.61
CA VAL A 118 0.72 -11.81 18.02
C VAL A 118 2.14 -12.32 18.22
N LEU A 119 2.27 -13.53 18.76
CA LEU A 119 3.54 -14.23 18.85
C LEU A 119 3.57 -15.36 17.81
N TYR A 120 4.46 -15.24 16.84
CA TYR A 120 4.66 -16.26 15.81
C TYR A 120 5.91 -17.09 16.13
N GLY A 121 5.70 -18.23 16.76
CA GLY A 121 6.74 -19.23 17.08
C GLY A 121 6.93 -20.26 15.99
N GLY A 122 7.95 -21.11 16.14
CA GLY A 122 8.19 -22.26 15.25
C GLY A 122 9.66 -22.45 14.89
N ALA A 123 9.95 -23.58 14.20
CA ALA A 123 11.28 -23.95 13.77
C ALA A 123 11.91 -22.97 12.78
N ALA A 124 13.24 -23.05 12.62
CA ALA A 124 13.95 -22.35 11.57
C ALA A 124 13.40 -22.71 10.17
N GLY A 125 13.41 -21.77 9.25
CA GLY A 125 12.90 -21.98 7.89
C GLY A 125 11.38 -21.85 7.73
N GLY A 126 10.61 -21.66 8.80
CA GLY A 126 9.15 -21.51 8.75
C GLY A 126 8.64 -20.18 8.16
N GLY A 127 9.51 -19.35 7.58
CA GLY A 127 9.12 -18.10 6.94
C GLY A 127 8.73 -16.97 7.89
N LYS A 128 9.04 -17.08 9.20
CA LYS A 128 8.69 -16.08 10.23
C LYS A 128 9.13 -14.67 9.88
N SER A 129 10.43 -14.48 9.61
CA SER A 129 11.00 -13.17 9.27
C SER A 129 10.40 -12.59 7.98
N TYR A 130 10.06 -13.46 7.03
CA TYR A 130 9.42 -13.04 5.79
C TYR A 130 7.98 -12.58 6.03
N ALA A 131 7.22 -13.33 6.84
CA ALA A 131 5.87 -12.94 7.24
C ALA A 131 5.87 -11.61 7.98
N LEU A 132 6.85 -11.38 8.86
CA LEU A 132 7.01 -10.12 9.60
C LEU A 132 7.27 -8.94 8.66
N LEU A 133 8.14 -9.13 7.63
CA LEU A 133 8.38 -8.11 6.60
C LEU A 133 7.12 -7.79 5.79
N VAL A 134 6.28 -8.78 5.50
CA VAL A 134 5.04 -8.57 4.76
C VAL A 134 3.97 -7.93 5.63
N ASP A 135 3.84 -8.35 6.89
CA ASP A 135 2.87 -7.79 7.82
C ASP A 135 3.10 -6.29 8.09
N LEU A 136 4.37 -5.87 8.12
CA LEU A 136 4.75 -4.46 8.20
C LEU A 136 4.12 -3.61 7.09
N LEU A 137 3.90 -4.17 5.91
CA LEU A 137 3.32 -3.47 4.76
C LEU A 137 1.80 -3.28 4.86
N ARG A 138 1.14 -3.85 5.85
CA ARG A 138 -0.32 -3.88 6.00
C ARG A 138 -0.98 -2.50 5.83
N TYR A 139 -0.30 -1.45 6.30
CA TYR A 139 -0.79 -0.08 6.26
C TYR A 139 0.16 0.88 5.53
N ALA A 140 1.04 0.37 4.67
CA ALA A 140 2.05 1.18 3.98
C ALA A 140 1.47 2.16 2.93
N ASP A 141 0.20 2.05 2.61
CA ASP A 141 -0.58 2.99 1.80
C ASP A 141 -1.16 4.18 2.61
N MET A 142 -1.06 4.14 3.94
CA MET A 142 -1.54 5.19 4.85
C MET A 142 -0.38 6.12 5.25
N PRO A 143 -0.48 7.45 5.01
CA PRO A 143 0.62 8.39 5.27
C PRO A 143 1.14 8.40 6.71
N GLU A 144 0.24 8.13 7.66
CA GLU A 144 0.51 8.15 9.10
C GLU A 144 1.16 6.86 9.60
N HIS A 145 1.25 5.84 8.75
CA HIS A 145 1.85 4.56 9.17
C HIS A 145 3.34 4.72 9.50
N ARG A 146 3.68 4.36 10.72
CA ARG A 146 5.04 4.38 11.25
C ARG A 146 5.35 3.00 11.83
N ALA A 147 6.11 2.20 11.11
CA ALA A 147 6.51 0.88 11.55
C ALA A 147 7.92 0.89 12.16
N LEU A 148 8.14 0.01 13.12
CA LEU A 148 9.44 -0.29 13.71
C LEU A 148 9.69 -1.80 13.66
N LEU A 149 10.74 -2.20 12.96
CA LEU A 149 11.21 -3.59 12.90
C LEU A 149 12.54 -3.71 13.62
N LEU A 150 12.63 -4.62 14.57
CA LEU A 150 13.78 -4.82 15.43
C LEU A 150 14.38 -6.22 15.31
N ARG A 151 15.68 -6.27 15.39
CA ARG A 151 16.48 -7.47 15.59
C ARG A 151 17.48 -7.31 16.71
N ARG A 152 18.09 -8.41 17.18
CA ARG A 152 19.09 -8.36 18.26
C ARG A 152 20.38 -7.71 17.81
N THR A 153 20.90 -8.07 16.63
CA THR A 153 22.20 -7.60 16.14
C THR A 153 22.11 -6.90 14.80
N LEU A 154 23.11 -6.07 14.49
CA LEU A 154 23.20 -5.36 13.21
C LEU A 154 23.36 -6.35 12.05
N ASN A 155 24.16 -7.42 12.21
CA ASN A 155 24.37 -8.39 11.14
C ASN A 155 23.09 -9.10 10.74
N GLU A 156 22.29 -9.52 11.74
CA GLU A 156 20.99 -10.13 11.48
C GLU A 156 19.99 -9.15 10.86
N LEU A 157 20.05 -7.87 11.23
CA LEU A 157 19.23 -6.81 10.66
C LEU A 157 19.53 -6.63 9.17
N THR A 158 20.80 -6.70 8.77
CA THR A 158 21.22 -6.55 7.37
C THR A 158 20.50 -7.56 6.47
N GLU A 159 20.34 -8.80 6.91
CA GLU A 159 19.59 -9.83 6.16
C GLU A 159 18.12 -9.42 5.93
N LEU A 160 17.47 -8.85 6.95
CA LEU A 160 16.09 -8.36 6.80
C LEU A 160 16.00 -7.16 5.86
N VAL A 161 16.98 -6.25 5.92
CA VAL A 161 17.06 -5.11 5.00
C VAL A 161 17.19 -5.60 3.56
N ASP A 162 18.08 -6.54 3.30
CA ASP A 162 18.30 -7.08 1.95
C ASP A 162 17.05 -7.80 1.42
N LYS A 163 16.36 -8.57 2.25
CA LYS A 163 15.07 -9.19 1.90
C LYS A 163 14.01 -8.12 1.60
N SER A 164 13.94 -7.08 2.40
CA SER A 164 12.97 -5.99 2.18
C SER A 164 13.22 -5.26 0.86
N LYS A 165 14.49 -5.05 0.47
CA LYS A 165 14.88 -4.45 -0.82
C LYS A 165 14.42 -5.28 -2.03
N GLN A 166 14.23 -6.58 -1.86
CA GLN A 166 13.71 -7.46 -2.93
C GLN A 166 12.19 -7.38 -3.07
N ILE A 167 11.48 -7.04 -1.99
CA ILE A 167 10.02 -7.11 -1.90
C ILE A 167 9.38 -5.72 -2.05
N TYR A 168 9.83 -4.75 -1.24
CA TYR A 168 9.12 -3.48 -1.09
C TYR A 168 9.02 -2.63 -2.35
N PRO A 169 10.08 -2.52 -3.22
CA PRO A 169 9.95 -1.78 -4.46
C PRO A 169 8.98 -2.42 -5.47
N LYS A 170 8.76 -3.74 -5.35
CA LYS A 170 7.78 -4.45 -6.20
C LYS A 170 6.36 -4.24 -5.67
N ALA A 171 6.18 -4.29 -4.35
CA ALA A 171 4.88 -4.10 -3.69
C ALA A 171 4.41 -2.64 -3.77
N PHE A 172 5.33 -1.71 -3.60
CA PHE A 172 5.10 -0.27 -3.61
C PHE A 172 6.09 0.42 -4.55
N PRO A 173 5.80 0.47 -5.86
CA PRO A 173 6.65 1.18 -6.81
C PRO A 173 6.88 2.63 -6.39
N GLY A 174 8.14 3.01 -6.21
CA GLY A 174 8.52 4.31 -5.65
C GLY A 174 8.89 4.29 -4.16
N ALA A 175 8.82 3.14 -3.48
CA ALA A 175 9.38 2.99 -2.13
C ALA A 175 10.91 3.13 -2.18
N VAL A 176 11.48 3.90 -1.25
CA VAL A 176 12.91 4.21 -1.19
C VAL A 176 13.46 3.87 0.18
N PHE A 177 14.57 3.12 0.20
CA PHE A 177 15.31 2.86 1.43
C PHE A 177 16.36 3.94 1.65
N LYS A 178 16.31 4.63 2.80
CA LYS A 178 17.27 5.63 3.23
C LYS A 178 18.34 4.98 4.09
N GLU A 179 19.47 4.61 3.50
CA GLU A 179 20.57 3.88 4.15
C GLU A 179 21.03 4.56 5.46
N ALA A 180 21.29 5.88 5.43
CA ALA A 180 21.75 6.62 6.59
C ALA A 180 20.81 6.59 7.81
N LYS A 181 19.53 6.29 7.59
CA LYS A 181 18.50 6.22 8.62
C LYS A 181 18.00 4.81 8.87
N SER A 182 18.47 3.83 8.10
CA SER A 182 17.91 2.47 8.05
C SER A 182 16.39 2.48 7.99
N MET A 183 15.81 3.24 7.04
CA MET A 183 14.39 3.54 7.01
C MET A 183 13.83 3.47 5.60
N TRP A 184 12.74 2.76 5.41
CA TRP A 184 11.90 2.84 4.24
C TRP A 184 11.00 4.06 4.28
N VAL A 185 10.82 4.68 3.12
CA VAL A 185 9.81 5.72 2.87
C VAL A 185 8.96 5.23 1.70
N PHE A 186 7.66 5.11 1.92
CA PHE A 186 6.70 4.67 0.93
C PHE A 186 6.10 5.86 0.17
N PRO A 187 5.52 5.65 -1.03
CA PRO A 187 4.90 6.73 -1.82
C PRO A 187 3.77 7.46 -1.11
N SER A 188 3.10 6.80 -0.18
CA SER A 188 2.05 7.38 0.68
C SER A 188 2.59 8.42 1.67
N GLY A 189 3.89 8.37 2.01
CA GLY A 189 4.50 9.06 3.14
C GLY A 189 4.71 8.16 4.37
N ALA A 190 4.18 6.94 4.37
CA ALA A 190 4.43 5.96 5.42
C ALA A 190 5.93 5.68 5.57
N THR A 191 6.34 5.30 6.78
CA THR A 191 7.74 5.02 7.08
C THR A 191 7.91 3.74 7.88
N ALA A 192 9.02 3.02 7.63
CA ALA A 192 9.37 1.84 8.40
C ALA A 192 10.84 1.86 8.77
N TRP A 193 11.12 1.95 10.06
CA TRP A 193 12.47 1.91 10.62
C TRP A 193 12.90 0.47 10.86
N PHE A 194 14.10 0.16 10.43
CA PHE A 194 14.80 -1.08 10.72
C PHE A 194 15.92 -0.80 11.70
N SER A 195 15.91 -1.45 12.85
CA SER A 195 16.88 -1.16 13.91
C SER A 195 17.23 -2.41 14.70
N TYR A 196 18.23 -2.30 15.56
CA TYR A 196 18.69 -3.39 16.41
C TYR A 196 18.89 -2.92 17.85
N LEU A 197 18.87 -3.86 18.79
CA LEU A 197 19.06 -3.63 20.21
C LEU A 197 20.06 -4.63 20.76
N ASP A 198 21.32 -4.22 20.92
CA ASP A 198 22.36 -5.06 21.51
C ASP A 198 22.07 -5.39 22.97
N LYS A 199 21.52 -4.41 23.69
CA LYS A 199 21.11 -4.54 25.09
C LYS A 199 19.63 -4.21 25.24
N ASP A 200 18.99 -4.85 26.21
CA ASP A 200 17.58 -4.62 26.50
C ASP A 200 17.30 -3.16 26.86
N THR A 201 18.25 -2.49 27.53
CA THR A 201 18.16 -1.07 27.88
C THR A 201 18.17 -0.13 26.68
N ASP A 202 18.68 -0.57 25.52
CA ASP A 202 18.71 0.25 24.30
C ASP A 202 17.33 0.60 23.79
N VAL A 203 16.30 -0.12 24.23
CA VAL A 203 14.89 0.16 23.90
C VAL A 203 14.45 1.56 24.35
N THR A 204 15.12 2.14 25.35
CA THR A 204 14.83 3.50 25.84
C THR A 204 15.08 4.59 24.79
N ARG A 205 15.88 4.31 23.72
CA ARG A 205 16.07 5.23 22.58
C ARG A 205 14.77 5.60 21.88
N TYR A 206 13.73 4.77 22.04
CA TYR A 206 12.39 5.02 21.49
C TYR A 206 11.47 5.79 22.42
N GLN A 207 12.01 6.30 23.54
CA GLN A 207 11.25 7.16 24.45
C GLN A 207 10.74 8.41 23.70
N GLY A 208 9.44 8.71 23.87
CA GLY A 208 8.80 9.83 23.19
C GLY A 208 8.45 9.58 21.70
N GLN A 209 8.73 8.38 21.18
CA GLN A 209 8.28 7.98 19.85
C GLN A 209 7.03 7.11 19.93
N SER A 210 6.19 7.19 18.91
CA SER A 210 4.99 6.36 18.77
C SER A 210 5.00 5.67 17.42
N PHE A 211 4.57 4.41 17.40
CA PHE A 211 4.53 3.57 16.22
C PHE A 211 3.15 2.95 16.06
N THR A 212 2.69 2.82 14.83
CA THR A 212 1.43 2.13 14.49
C THR A 212 1.61 0.62 14.37
N TRP A 213 2.84 0.18 14.12
CA TRP A 213 3.22 -1.22 14.02
C TRP A 213 4.62 -1.43 14.61
N ILE A 214 4.79 -2.49 15.37
CA ILE A 214 6.09 -2.87 15.95
C ILE A 214 6.27 -4.38 15.78
N GLY A 215 7.37 -4.77 15.14
CA GLY A 215 7.78 -6.16 15.01
C GLY A 215 9.16 -6.39 15.64
N VAL A 216 9.30 -7.47 16.39
CA VAL A 216 10.58 -7.92 16.95
C VAL A 216 10.86 -9.31 16.42
N ASP A 217 11.81 -9.42 15.50
CA ASP A 217 12.23 -10.71 14.97
C ASP A 217 13.21 -11.37 15.95
N GLU A 218 13.09 -12.70 16.08
CA GLU A 218 13.84 -13.51 17.05
C GLU A 218 13.76 -12.96 18.50
N ILE A 219 12.54 -12.66 18.95
CA ILE A 219 12.29 -12.08 20.28
C ILE A 219 12.85 -12.93 21.42
N THR A 220 13.01 -14.22 21.20
CA THR A 220 13.61 -15.16 22.17
C THR A 220 15.10 -14.93 22.45
N HIS A 221 15.78 -14.13 21.62
CA HIS A 221 17.16 -13.72 21.87
C HIS A 221 17.30 -12.66 22.98
N TYR A 222 16.19 -12.07 23.42
CA TYR A 222 16.19 -11.16 24.56
C TYR A 222 15.96 -11.95 25.84
N PRO A 223 16.80 -11.74 26.88
CA PRO A 223 16.76 -12.54 28.10
C PRO A 223 15.53 -12.29 28.97
N THR A 224 14.87 -11.16 28.77
CA THR A 224 13.69 -10.74 29.55
C THR A 224 12.59 -10.21 28.64
N PRO A 225 11.33 -10.19 29.07
CA PRO A 225 10.23 -9.58 28.32
C PRO A 225 10.29 -8.04 28.30
N TYR A 226 11.24 -7.42 28.98
CA TYR A 226 11.33 -5.97 29.16
C TYR A 226 11.25 -5.18 27.85
N VAL A 227 11.97 -5.63 26.81
CA VAL A 227 11.96 -4.97 25.50
C VAL A 227 10.54 -4.92 24.92
N TRP A 228 9.84 -6.04 24.97
CA TRP A 228 8.47 -6.11 24.44
C TRP A 228 7.49 -5.28 25.26
N GLU A 229 7.55 -5.37 26.58
CA GLU A 229 6.69 -4.61 27.49
C GLU A 229 6.90 -3.10 27.32
N TYR A 230 8.15 -2.66 27.19
CA TYR A 230 8.47 -1.26 26.93
C TYR A 230 7.92 -0.80 25.58
N LEU A 231 8.11 -1.58 24.49
CA LEU A 231 7.67 -1.23 23.16
C LEU A 231 6.14 -1.23 23.03
N ARG A 232 5.43 -2.11 23.73
CA ARG A 232 3.97 -2.06 23.81
C ARG A 232 3.44 -0.70 24.23
N SER A 233 4.13 -0.04 25.18
CA SER A 233 3.76 1.31 25.62
C SER A 233 4.04 2.40 24.57
N ARG A 234 4.76 2.09 23.48
CA ARG A 234 5.08 2.98 22.37
C ARG A 234 4.17 2.76 21.16
N ARG A 235 3.34 1.76 21.21
CA ARG A 235 2.34 1.55 20.16
C ARG A 235 1.23 2.57 20.31
N TYR A 236 0.93 3.24 19.22
CA TYR A 236 -0.13 4.24 19.18
C TYR A 236 -1.49 3.57 19.34
N ASP A 237 -2.25 4.00 20.34
CA ASP A 237 -3.58 3.48 20.67
C ASP A 237 -4.72 4.40 20.19
N GLY A 238 -4.37 5.51 19.61
CA GLY A 238 -5.35 6.52 19.24
C GLY A 238 -6.01 6.24 17.90
N THR A 239 -7.30 6.35 17.89
CA THR A 239 -8.23 6.16 16.78
C THR A 239 -8.23 7.23 15.67
N PRO A 240 -7.40 8.30 15.61
CA PRO A 240 -7.53 9.27 14.53
C PRO A 240 -7.08 8.75 13.17
N LEU A 241 -6.38 7.60 13.08
CA LEU A 241 -5.75 7.13 11.84
C LEU A 241 -6.66 6.24 11.00
N GLY A 242 -7.86 5.88 11.48
CA GLY A 242 -8.74 4.96 10.76
C GLY A 242 -8.12 3.57 10.53
N ILE A 243 -7.03 3.24 11.22
CA ILE A 243 -6.41 1.92 11.18
C ILE A 243 -7.27 0.99 12.06
N PRO A 244 -7.89 -0.07 11.49
CA PRO A 244 -8.65 -1.05 12.27
C PRO A 244 -7.72 -1.72 13.30
N HIS A 245 -8.23 -1.89 14.49
CA HIS A 245 -7.56 -2.65 15.57
C HIS A 245 -7.73 -4.13 15.34
#